data_d1ae3783ac6f1ac12a7902a9a07e59ac
#
_entry.id   d1ae3783ac6f1ac12a7902a9a07e59ac
#
_cell.length_a   1.000
_cell.length_b   1.000
_cell.length_c   1.000
_cell.angle_alpha   90.00
_cell.angle_beta   90.00
_cell.angle_gamma   90.00
#
_symmetry.space_group_name_H-M   'P 1'
#
loop_
_entity.id
_entity.type
_entity.pdbx_description
1 polymer ?
#
loop_
_entity_poly.entity_id
_entity_poly.type
_entity_poly.pdbx_seq_one_letter_code
_entity_poly.pdbx_strand_id
1 'polypeptide(L)'
;MQQKIIILDFGSQTTQLIGRRVRELDTFCEILPYNKFPKDDPSIIGVILSGSPYSVHDKEAFKVNLSQFIGKYPVLGICYGAQFISFANGGKVEQTGTREYGRANLETIDLNTPIFKDFKKGSQVWMSHGDTITAIPEGFHITGSTADVKYAAFANEEKRVWCVQFHPEVFHSTQGTQLLKNFVVDICKSKQEWSPASFVESTVEELKTQLGNDRVILGISGGVDSSVCATLLNKAIGKNLTCIFVDHGMLRKNEFTKVMEAYSGLGLNVIGVDASEKFFKDLEGVSDPEKKRKIIGRDFVEVFNAEAKKIVDAKWLAQGTIYPDRIESLSITGMVIKSHHNVGGLPKEMKLQLCEPLQWLFKDEVRRVGRQLQMPERLINRHPFPGPGLAVRILGDITREKVRILQDADDIYIDEMHNYVCEDGDSLYNKVWQAGTVLLSTIRSVGVMGDERTYEHPVALRAVTSMDAMTADWAHLPYDFMAKVSNEIINKVKGVNRVCYDISSKPPSTIEWE
;
A
#
# COMPACT_ATOMS: atom_id res chain seq x y z
N MET A 1 15.62 -9.93 -21.37
CA MET A 1 15.80 -9.72 -19.91
C MET A 1 15.26 -8.35 -19.59
N GLN A 2 14.34 -8.25 -18.64
CA GLN A 2 13.69 -6.99 -18.27
C GLN A 2 14.69 -6.04 -17.60
N GLN A 3 14.80 -4.82 -18.12
CA GLN A 3 15.64 -3.77 -17.53
C GLN A 3 15.10 -3.35 -16.17
N LYS A 4 16.00 -3.03 -15.22
CA LYS A 4 15.60 -2.57 -13.88
C LYS A 4 16.48 -1.48 -13.30
N ILE A 5 15.87 -0.63 -12.49
CA ILE A 5 16.52 0.31 -11.58
C ILE A 5 16.64 -0.35 -10.20
N ILE A 6 17.81 -0.34 -9.60
CA ILE A 6 17.97 -0.74 -8.20
C ILE A 6 17.83 0.48 -7.31
N ILE A 7 16.98 0.38 -6.29
CA ILE A 7 16.81 1.38 -5.25
C ILE A 7 17.38 0.81 -3.95
N LEU A 8 18.47 1.39 -3.46
CA LEU A 8 19.06 1.01 -2.19
C LEU A 8 18.35 1.76 -1.06
N ASP A 9 17.74 1.00 -0.17
CA ASP A 9 16.96 1.52 0.96
C ASP A 9 17.85 1.72 2.19
N PHE A 10 17.91 2.97 2.65
CA PHE A 10 18.57 3.39 3.89
C PHE A 10 17.57 3.65 5.03
N GLY A 11 16.37 3.08 4.96
CA GLY A 11 15.35 3.19 6.00
C GLY A 11 14.46 4.42 5.90
N SER A 12 14.42 5.08 4.75
CA SER A 12 13.51 6.22 4.54
C SER A 12 12.06 5.77 4.45
N GLN A 13 11.16 6.53 5.06
CA GLN A 13 9.72 6.35 4.89
C GLN A 13 9.25 6.58 3.44
N THR A 14 10.03 7.32 2.64
CA THR A 14 9.70 7.66 1.25
C THR A 14 10.33 6.74 0.21
N THR A 15 11.10 5.71 0.62
CA THR A 15 11.75 4.79 -0.34
C THR A 15 10.74 4.11 -1.27
N GLN A 16 9.58 3.70 -0.75
CA GLN A 16 8.53 3.09 -1.57
C GLN A 16 7.95 4.08 -2.58
N LEU A 17 7.89 5.39 -2.26
CA LEU A 17 7.45 6.41 -3.20
C LEU A 17 8.42 6.56 -4.36
N ILE A 18 9.74 6.47 -4.13
CA ILE A 18 10.74 6.44 -5.22
C ILE A 18 10.42 5.29 -6.17
N GLY A 19 10.20 4.09 -5.62
CA GLY A 19 9.84 2.91 -6.41
C GLY A 19 8.57 3.12 -7.24
N ARG A 20 7.52 3.66 -6.65
CA ARG A 20 6.26 3.97 -7.35
C ARG A 20 6.47 4.97 -8.49
N ARG A 21 7.24 6.06 -8.26
CA ARG A 21 7.55 7.03 -9.32
C ARG A 21 8.33 6.42 -10.48
N VAL A 22 9.27 5.50 -10.21
CA VAL A 22 9.98 4.76 -11.28
C VAL A 22 9.01 3.86 -12.06
N ARG A 23 8.07 3.19 -11.37
CA ARG A 23 7.05 2.34 -12.00
C ARG A 23 6.01 3.13 -12.81
N GLU A 24 5.67 4.34 -12.40
CA GLU A 24 4.83 5.27 -13.17
C GLU A 24 5.47 5.67 -14.51
N LEU A 25 6.79 5.49 -14.65
CA LEU A 25 7.54 5.67 -15.89
C LEU A 25 7.67 4.35 -16.69
N ASP A 26 6.79 3.40 -16.48
CA ASP A 26 6.78 2.09 -17.13
C ASP A 26 8.15 1.35 -17.07
N THR A 27 8.87 1.56 -15.96
CA THR A 27 10.19 0.98 -15.72
C THR A 27 10.17 0.10 -14.48
N PHE A 28 10.63 -1.14 -14.60
CA PHE A 28 10.76 -2.02 -13.44
C PHE A 28 11.84 -1.52 -12.47
N CYS A 29 11.58 -1.60 -11.18
CA CYS A 29 12.57 -1.33 -10.15
C CYS A 29 12.49 -2.35 -9.02
N GLU A 30 13.61 -2.52 -8.35
CA GLU A 30 13.73 -3.39 -7.18
C GLU A 30 14.29 -2.59 -6.00
N ILE A 31 13.57 -2.58 -4.89
CA ILE A 31 13.98 -1.95 -3.64
C ILE A 31 14.71 -3.01 -2.81
N LEU A 32 15.96 -2.74 -2.46
CA LEU A 32 16.81 -3.66 -1.72
C LEU A 32 17.41 -2.95 -0.49
N PRO A 33 17.65 -3.65 0.60
CA PRO A 33 18.46 -3.12 1.70
C PRO A 33 19.80 -2.60 1.18
N TYR A 34 20.29 -1.50 1.75
CA TYR A 34 21.51 -0.79 1.32
C TYR A 34 22.74 -1.69 1.09
N ASN A 35 22.84 -2.83 1.77
CA ASN A 35 23.96 -3.77 1.74
C ASN A 35 23.71 -5.00 0.83
N LYS A 36 22.62 -5.02 0.05
CA LYS A 36 22.20 -6.15 -0.79
C LYS A 36 22.26 -5.84 -2.29
N PHE A 37 23.20 -4.98 -2.70
CA PHE A 37 23.38 -4.69 -4.14
C PHE A 37 23.72 -5.97 -4.91
N PRO A 38 22.98 -6.31 -5.99
CA PRO A 38 23.25 -7.52 -6.81
C PRO A 38 24.59 -7.41 -7.55
N LYS A 39 25.35 -8.48 -7.51
CA LYS A 39 26.59 -8.56 -8.29
C LYS A 39 26.30 -9.11 -9.69
N ASP A 40 26.91 -8.51 -10.70
CA ASP A 40 26.95 -9.02 -12.09
C ASP A 40 25.56 -9.28 -12.72
N ASP A 41 24.58 -8.43 -12.40
CA ASP A 41 23.25 -8.49 -13.00
C ASP A 41 23.14 -7.54 -14.21
N PRO A 42 23.14 -8.07 -15.45
CA PRO A 42 23.13 -7.27 -16.69
C PRO A 42 21.79 -6.55 -16.94
N SER A 43 20.75 -6.85 -16.16
CA SER A 43 19.47 -6.16 -16.28
C SER A 43 19.45 -4.78 -15.61
N ILE A 44 20.46 -4.47 -14.77
CA ILE A 44 20.55 -3.21 -14.05
C ILE A 44 20.96 -2.11 -15.04
N ILE A 45 20.16 -1.05 -15.10
CA ILE A 45 20.43 0.13 -15.94
C ILE A 45 20.72 1.40 -15.14
N GLY A 46 20.45 1.41 -13.83
CA GLY A 46 20.71 2.54 -12.94
C GLY A 46 20.49 2.21 -11.47
N VAL A 47 21.00 3.08 -10.60
CA VAL A 47 20.94 2.91 -9.15
C VAL A 47 20.45 4.20 -8.50
N ILE A 48 19.51 4.09 -7.56
CA ILE A 48 19.04 5.22 -6.73
C ILE A 48 19.35 4.90 -5.28
N LEU A 49 19.96 5.85 -4.56
CA LEU A 49 20.18 5.78 -3.13
C LEU A 49 19.10 6.63 -2.44
N SER A 50 18.32 6.03 -1.55
CA SER A 50 17.20 6.69 -0.87
C SER A 50 17.67 7.66 0.23
N GLY A 51 16.72 8.38 0.81
CA GLY A 51 16.88 9.08 2.08
C GLY A 51 17.06 8.13 3.27
N SER A 52 17.30 8.70 4.45
CA SER A 52 17.42 7.99 5.72
C SER A 52 17.01 8.89 6.88
N PRO A 53 16.48 8.34 8.00
CA PRO A 53 16.31 9.09 9.24
C PRO A 53 17.63 9.27 10.03
N TYR A 54 18.73 8.62 9.60
CA TYR A 54 20.03 8.63 10.28
C TYR A 54 20.98 9.69 9.70
N SER A 55 22.03 10.02 10.46
CA SER A 55 23.15 10.86 10.01
C SER A 55 24.30 10.02 9.46
N VAL A 56 25.05 10.57 8.50
CA VAL A 56 26.32 9.96 8.04
C VAL A 56 27.39 9.92 9.12
N HIS A 57 27.22 10.66 10.23
CA HIS A 57 28.10 10.73 11.39
C HIS A 57 27.72 9.79 12.52
N ASP A 58 26.59 9.08 12.42
CA ASP A 58 26.16 8.14 13.43
C ASP A 58 27.18 7.00 13.59
N LYS A 59 27.37 6.51 14.83
CA LYS A 59 28.31 5.40 15.11
C LYS A 59 27.99 4.15 14.30
N GLU A 60 26.73 3.95 13.98
CA GLU A 60 26.20 2.85 13.19
C GLU A 60 25.85 3.27 11.75
N ALA A 61 26.49 4.34 11.25
CA ALA A 61 26.27 4.82 9.89
C ALA A 61 26.42 3.68 8.87
N PHE A 62 25.56 3.68 7.86
CA PHE A 62 25.53 2.66 6.84
C PHE A 62 26.86 2.57 6.08
N LYS A 63 27.36 1.35 5.92
CA LYS A 63 28.60 1.09 5.14
C LYS A 63 28.23 0.47 3.82
N VAL A 64 28.38 1.24 2.75
CA VAL A 64 28.14 0.79 1.37
C VAL A 64 29.42 0.96 0.57
N ASN A 65 29.78 -0.05 -0.17
CA ASN A 65 30.90 0.05 -1.10
C ASN A 65 30.40 0.66 -2.43
N LEU A 66 30.58 1.96 -2.60
CA LEU A 66 30.16 2.71 -3.78
C LEU A 66 30.79 2.21 -5.08
N SER A 67 32.01 1.59 -5.05
CA SER A 67 32.67 1.07 -6.26
C SER A 67 31.93 -0.11 -6.90
N GLN A 68 30.93 -0.68 -6.24
CA GLN A 68 30.10 -1.73 -6.81
C GLN A 68 29.23 -1.19 -7.96
N PHE A 69 28.87 0.10 -7.95
CA PHE A 69 27.97 0.69 -8.92
C PHE A 69 28.42 2.05 -9.47
N ILE A 70 29.16 2.92 -8.73
CA ILE A 70 29.70 4.16 -9.29
C ILE A 70 30.77 3.82 -10.33
N GLY A 71 30.68 4.50 -11.48
CA GLY A 71 31.53 4.21 -12.66
C GLY A 71 31.04 3.07 -13.55
N LYS A 72 30.06 2.27 -13.07
CA LYS A 72 29.43 1.20 -13.87
C LYS A 72 28.04 1.61 -14.34
N TYR A 73 27.24 2.19 -13.47
CA TYR A 73 25.85 2.59 -13.72
C TYR A 73 25.66 4.08 -13.46
N PRO A 74 24.62 4.72 -14.06
CA PRO A 74 24.12 5.99 -13.56
C PRO A 74 23.65 5.86 -12.13
N VAL A 75 23.98 6.85 -11.31
CA VAL A 75 23.62 6.88 -9.88
C VAL A 75 22.91 8.16 -9.53
N LEU A 76 21.77 8.07 -8.85
CA LEU A 76 21.06 9.20 -8.26
C LEU A 76 21.07 9.07 -6.73
N GLY A 77 21.66 10.04 -6.02
CA GLY A 77 21.56 10.16 -4.57
C GLY A 77 20.45 11.13 -4.19
N ILE A 78 19.52 10.68 -3.33
CA ILE A 78 18.40 11.49 -2.82
C ILE A 78 18.60 11.72 -1.33
N CYS A 79 18.58 12.95 -0.86
CA CYS A 79 18.69 13.37 0.54
C CYS A 79 19.90 12.70 1.24
N TYR A 80 19.68 11.72 2.11
CA TYR A 80 20.77 10.96 2.73
C TYR A 80 21.69 10.31 1.69
N GLY A 81 21.17 9.76 0.61
CA GLY A 81 21.95 9.18 -0.48
C GLY A 81 22.92 10.19 -1.09
N ALA A 82 22.52 11.46 -1.24
CA ALA A 82 23.38 12.56 -1.68
C ALA A 82 24.45 12.90 -0.62
N GLN A 83 24.05 12.96 0.65
CA GLN A 83 24.98 13.19 1.77
C GLN A 83 26.02 12.07 1.86
N PHE A 84 25.59 10.81 1.76
CA PHE A 84 26.46 9.65 1.82
C PHE A 84 27.47 9.64 0.65
N ILE A 85 27.04 9.92 -0.58
CA ILE A 85 27.93 10.04 -1.74
C ILE A 85 28.95 11.17 -1.52
N SER A 86 28.51 12.34 -1.03
CA SER A 86 29.39 13.47 -0.75
C SER A 86 30.42 13.10 0.31
N PHE A 87 29.98 12.60 1.46
CA PHE A 87 30.85 12.26 2.58
C PHE A 87 31.89 11.18 2.21
N ALA A 88 31.43 10.09 1.56
CA ALA A 88 32.29 8.97 1.17
C ALA A 88 33.35 9.33 0.09
N ASN A 89 33.17 10.42 -0.65
CA ASN A 89 34.11 10.91 -1.67
C ASN A 89 34.91 12.15 -1.22
N GLY A 90 34.90 12.48 0.08
CA GLY A 90 35.72 13.56 0.65
C GLY A 90 35.04 14.93 0.70
N GLY A 91 33.75 15.01 0.42
CA GLY A 91 32.93 16.20 0.71
C GLY A 91 32.67 16.34 2.21
N LYS A 92 31.94 17.39 2.59
CA LYS A 92 31.58 17.65 3.99
C LYS A 92 30.06 17.67 4.16
N VAL A 93 29.62 17.03 5.22
CA VAL A 93 28.22 17.03 5.69
C VAL A 93 28.27 17.45 7.15
N GLU A 94 27.50 18.43 7.54
CA GLU A 94 27.56 19.00 8.88
C GLU A 94 26.14 19.19 9.44
N GLN A 95 26.00 19.03 10.77
CA GLN A 95 24.81 19.45 11.48
C GLN A 95 24.82 20.98 11.57
N THR A 96 24.02 21.60 10.72
CA THR A 96 23.80 23.05 10.81
C THR A 96 22.71 23.32 11.83
N GLY A 97 22.82 24.44 12.59
CA GLY A 97 21.82 24.81 13.59
C GLY A 97 20.43 25.09 13.01
N THR A 98 20.30 25.15 11.71
CA THR A 98 19.06 25.30 10.94
C THR A 98 18.67 23.96 10.34
N ARG A 99 17.58 23.40 10.83
CA ARG A 99 16.93 22.22 10.23
C ARG A 99 16.06 22.68 9.07
N GLU A 100 16.17 22.05 7.93
CA GLU A 100 15.36 22.39 6.77
C GLU A 100 14.26 21.36 6.55
N TYR A 101 13.06 21.76 6.93
CA TYR A 101 11.85 20.97 6.73
C TYR A 101 10.80 21.80 6.02
N GLY A 102 10.32 21.31 4.88
CA GLY A 102 9.22 21.95 4.18
C GLY A 102 9.55 22.36 2.75
N ARG A 103 8.85 23.38 2.29
CA ARG A 103 8.93 23.88 0.91
C ARG A 103 10.11 24.84 0.75
N ALA A 104 10.92 24.60 -0.27
CA ALA A 104 11.96 25.51 -0.73
C ALA A 104 11.85 25.70 -2.25
N ASN A 105 12.42 26.77 -2.80
CA ASN A 105 12.45 27.00 -4.24
C ASN A 105 13.89 26.91 -4.76
N LEU A 106 14.08 26.26 -5.90
CA LEU A 106 15.36 26.22 -6.58
C LEU A 106 15.63 27.59 -7.22
N GLU A 107 16.50 28.37 -6.62
CA GLU A 107 16.88 29.70 -7.11
C GLU A 107 17.82 29.63 -8.31
N THR A 108 18.77 28.71 -8.26
CA THR A 108 19.68 28.45 -9.37
C THR A 108 19.51 26.99 -9.83
N ILE A 109 19.50 26.81 -11.14
CA ILE A 109 19.45 25.52 -11.80
C ILE A 109 20.36 25.58 -13.03
N ASP A 110 21.27 24.62 -13.15
CA ASP A 110 22.02 24.41 -14.39
C ASP A 110 21.16 23.56 -15.35
N LEU A 111 20.57 24.22 -16.34
CA LEU A 111 19.73 23.55 -17.35
C LEU A 111 20.54 22.74 -18.38
N ASN A 112 21.87 22.84 -18.38
CA ASN A 112 22.73 22.05 -19.28
C ASN A 112 22.97 20.64 -18.74
N THR A 113 22.80 20.42 -17.42
CA THR A 113 22.88 19.07 -16.87
C THR A 113 21.61 18.26 -17.23
N PRO A 114 21.76 16.99 -17.68
CA PRO A 114 20.62 16.20 -18.14
C PRO A 114 19.56 15.97 -17.07
N ILE A 115 19.94 16.00 -15.77
CA ILE A 115 19.00 15.78 -14.66
C ILE A 115 17.94 16.90 -14.55
N PHE A 116 18.27 18.14 -14.93
CA PHE A 116 17.39 19.29 -14.89
C PHE A 116 16.84 19.71 -16.26
N LYS A 117 16.95 18.85 -17.25
CA LYS A 117 16.31 19.08 -18.56
C LYS A 117 14.82 19.36 -18.39
N ASP A 118 14.33 20.39 -19.08
CA ASP A 118 12.93 20.85 -19.07
C ASP A 118 12.42 21.37 -17.70
N PHE A 119 13.34 21.69 -16.76
CA PHE A 119 12.99 22.33 -15.50
C PHE A 119 12.71 23.81 -15.65
N LYS A 120 11.84 24.32 -14.78
CA LYS A 120 11.56 25.75 -14.65
C LYS A 120 12.33 26.32 -13.47
N LYS A 121 12.98 27.46 -13.68
CA LYS A 121 13.61 28.22 -12.58
C LYS A 121 12.55 28.58 -11.52
N GLY A 122 12.92 28.49 -10.25
CA GLY A 122 12.01 28.76 -9.14
C GLY A 122 11.08 27.57 -8.80
N SER A 123 11.31 26.38 -9.37
CA SER A 123 10.52 25.20 -9.03
C SER A 123 10.57 24.87 -7.54
N GLN A 124 9.40 24.60 -6.96
CA GLN A 124 9.28 24.19 -5.57
C GLN A 124 9.80 22.75 -5.38
N VAL A 125 10.61 22.57 -4.35
CA VAL A 125 11.12 21.27 -3.89
C VAL A 125 10.82 21.08 -2.41
N TRP A 126 10.82 19.83 -1.95
CA TRP A 126 10.58 19.46 -0.55
C TRP A 126 11.89 19.08 0.13
N MET A 127 12.25 19.83 1.17
CA MET A 127 13.39 19.55 2.03
C MET A 127 12.94 18.80 3.28
N SER A 128 13.75 17.84 3.72
CA SER A 128 13.47 17.06 4.96
C SER A 128 14.78 16.47 5.49
N HIS A 129 15.64 17.34 6.04
CA HIS A 129 16.95 16.90 6.54
C HIS A 129 17.43 17.73 7.74
N GLY A 130 18.17 17.06 8.64
CA GLY A 130 18.84 17.69 9.78
C GLY A 130 20.30 18.04 9.50
N ASP A 131 20.95 17.26 8.62
CA ASP A 131 22.34 17.48 8.20
C ASP A 131 22.35 18.13 6.81
N THR A 132 23.31 19.02 6.58
CA THR A 132 23.44 19.77 5.31
C THR A 132 24.82 19.52 4.69
N ILE A 133 24.85 19.38 3.36
CA ILE A 133 26.09 19.29 2.60
C ILE A 133 26.74 20.69 2.55
N THR A 134 27.91 20.84 3.17
CA THR A 134 28.65 22.11 3.25
C THR A 134 29.83 22.18 2.26
N ALA A 135 30.27 21.04 1.73
CA ALA A 135 31.23 20.96 0.63
C ALA A 135 30.97 19.72 -0.22
N ILE A 136 31.02 19.88 -1.54
CA ILE A 136 30.94 18.77 -2.49
C ILE A 136 32.33 18.17 -2.75
N PRO A 137 32.43 16.87 -3.16
CA PRO A 137 33.70 16.25 -3.44
C PRO A 137 34.40 16.84 -4.66
N GLU A 138 35.70 16.62 -4.76
CA GLU A 138 36.49 17.00 -5.94
C GLU A 138 35.96 16.34 -7.22
N GLY A 139 35.90 17.11 -8.30
CA GLY A 139 35.35 16.69 -9.59
C GLY A 139 33.82 16.77 -9.70
N PHE A 140 33.13 17.17 -8.61
CA PHE A 140 31.70 17.48 -8.69
C PHE A 140 31.49 19.00 -8.85
N HIS A 141 30.37 19.38 -9.47
CA HIS A 141 29.97 20.78 -9.61
C HIS A 141 28.52 20.97 -9.17
N ILE A 142 28.18 22.20 -8.79
CA ILE A 142 26.84 22.57 -8.35
C ILE A 142 25.90 22.59 -9.56
N THR A 143 24.76 21.93 -9.45
CA THR A 143 23.72 21.95 -10.49
C THR A 143 22.44 22.63 -10.05
N GLY A 144 22.26 22.88 -8.74
CA GLY A 144 21.13 23.62 -8.20
C GLY A 144 21.35 24.07 -6.77
N SER A 145 20.76 25.24 -6.43
CA SER A 145 20.74 25.80 -5.06
C SER A 145 19.37 26.35 -4.69
N THR A 146 19.07 26.38 -3.39
CA THR A 146 17.98 27.18 -2.81
C THR A 146 18.56 28.41 -2.11
N ALA A 147 17.71 29.25 -1.51
CA ALA A 147 18.14 30.40 -0.71
C ALA A 147 19.06 29.96 0.45
N ASP A 148 18.74 28.86 1.09
CA ASP A 148 19.38 28.38 2.32
C ASP A 148 20.40 27.25 2.08
N VAL A 149 20.23 26.45 0.99
CA VAL A 149 21.08 25.29 0.65
C VAL A 149 21.86 25.56 -0.63
N LYS A 150 23.14 25.87 -0.47
CA LYS A 150 24.05 26.07 -1.60
C LYS A 150 24.21 24.83 -2.48
N TYR A 151 24.28 23.66 -1.88
CA TYR A 151 24.49 22.38 -2.55
C TYR A 151 23.20 21.56 -2.60
N ALA A 152 22.09 22.20 -2.98
CA ALA A 152 20.79 21.51 -3.10
C ALA A 152 20.79 20.44 -4.21
N ALA A 153 21.63 20.63 -5.23
CA ALA A 153 21.91 19.61 -6.23
C ALA A 153 23.35 19.78 -6.77
N PHE A 154 24.00 18.65 -7.07
CA PHE A 154 25.35 18.61 -7.61
C PHE A 154 25.55 17.31 -8.42
N ALA A 155 26.53 17.32 -9.33
CA ALA A 155 26.76 16.19 -10.23
C ALA A 155 28.24 16.00 -10.58
N ASN A 156 28.55 14.78 -11.03
CA ASN A 156 29.76 14.43 -11.76
C ASN A 156 29.34 13.56 -12.95
N GLU A 157 29.24 14.16 -14.13
CA GLU A 157 28.77 13.50 -15.34
C GLU A 157 29.75 12.43 -15.86
N GLU A 158 31.06 12.60 -15.64
CA GLU A 158 32.06 11.60 -16.04
C GLU A 158 31.85 10.29 -15.28
N LYS A 159 31.56 10.41 -13.96
CA LYS A 159 31.23 9.26 -13.11
C LYS A 159 29.78 8.84 -13.22
N ARG A 160 28.95 9.60 -13.96
CA ARG A 160 27.50 9.40 -14.10
C ARG A 160 26.77 9.42 -12.75
N VAL A 161 27.10 10.40 -11.89
CA VAL A 161 26.53 10.55 -10.55
C VAL A 161 25.82 11.90 -10.45
N TRP A 162 24.57 11.88 -10.04
CA TRP A 162 23.73 13.04 -9.75
C TRP A 162 23.23 12.94 -8.31
N CYS A 163 23.18 14.07 -7.62
CA CYS A 163 22.80 14.14 -6.22
C CYS A 163 21.83 15.30 -6.00
N VAL A 164 20.78 15.06 -5.25
CA VAL A 164 19.81 16.07 -4.82
C VAL A 164 19.56 15.96 -3.32
N GLN A 165 19.61 17.09 -2.60
CA GLN A 165 19.35 17.12 -1.16
C GLN A 165 17.85 17.03 -0.84
N PHE A 166 17.00 17.45 -1.78
CA PHE A 166 15.55 17.42 -1.66
C PHE A 166 14.94 16.07 -2.11
N HIS A 167 13.66 15.90 -1.85
CA HIS A 167 12.89 14.69 -2.17
C HIS A 167 12.07 14.88 -3.46
N PRO A 168 12.54 14.42 -4.63
CA PRO A 168 11.79 14.51 -5.88
C PRO A 168 10.57 13.58 -5.93
N GLU A 169 10.55 12.53 -5.13
CA GLU A 169 9.50 11.51 -5.10
C GLU A 169 8.20 12.01 -4.47
N VAL A 170 8.24 13.03 -3.60
CA VAL A 170 7.06 13.50 -2.89
C VAL A 170 6.27 14.53 -3.70
N PHE A 171 4.96 14.57 -3.48
CA PHE A 171 4.03 15.45 -4.21
C PHE A 171 4.40 16.96 -4.13
N HIS A 172 5.00 17.39 -3.01
CA HIS A 172 5.37 18.79 -2.79
C HIS A 172 6.54 19.26 -3.67
N SER A 173 7.30 18.35 -4.27
CA SER A 173 8.31 18.68 -5.29
C SER A 173 7.63 18.73 -6.66
N THR A 174 7.23 19.95 -7.08
CA THR A 174 6.33 20.17 -8.21
C THR A 174 6.83 19.61 -9.55
N GLN A 175 8.14 19.57 -9.75
CA GLN A 175 8.79 18.97 -10.93
C GLN A 175 9.58 17.69 -10.58
N GLY A 176 9.30 17.06 -9.44
CA GLY A 176 9.99 15.84 -9.01
C GLY A 176 9.82 14.67 -9.98
N THR A 177 8.63 14.50 -10.54
CA THR A 177 8.38 13.48 -11.59
C THR A 177 9.20 13.74 -12.85
N GLN A 178 9.40 15.02 -13.24
CA GLN A 178 10.25 15.35 -14.38
C GLN A 178 11.72 15.00 -14.10
N LEU A 179 12.23 15.27 -12.88
CA LEU A 179 13.60 14.89 -12.48
C LEU A 179 13.79 13.36 -12.56
N LEU A 180 12.87 12.61 -12.00
CA LEU A 180 12.94 11.15 -12.02
C LEU A 180 12.81 10.60 -13.46
N LYS A 181 11.98 11.21 -14.31
CA LYS A 181 11.92 10.88 -15.74
C LYS A 181 13.25 11.13 -16.43
N ASN A 182 13.87 12.29 -16.20
CA ASN A 182 15.18 12.62 -16.78
C ASN A 182 16.22 11.57 -16.35
N PHE A 183 16.22 11.15 -15.08
CA PHE A 183 17.14 10.12 -14.60
C PHE A 183 16.82 8.75 -15.22
N VAL A 184 15.60 8.26 -15.08
CA VAL A 184 15.23 6.89 -15.46
C VAL A 184 15.20 6.71 -16.98
N VAL A 185 14.56 7.64 -17.69
CA VAL A 185 14.32 7.50 -19.13
C VAL A 185 15.48 8.09 -19.93
N ASP A 186 15.88 9.34 -19.62
CA ASP A 186 16.87 10.05 -20.46
C ASP A 186 18.31 9.65 -20.13
N ILE A 187 18.67 9.46 -18.86
CA ILE A 187 20.04 9.12 -18.41
C ILE A 187 20.26 7.61 -18.40
N CYS A 188 19.39 6.84 -17.75
CA CYS A 188 19.50 5.38 -17.65
C CYS A 188 19.05 4.66 -18.93
N LYS A 189 18.39 5.36 -19.86
CA LYS A 189 17.91 4.79 -21.14
C LYS A 189 16.95 3.62 -20.97
N SER A 190 16.01 3.75 -20.03
CA SER A 190 14.95 2.76 -19.84
C SER A 190 14.13 2.60 -21.13
N LYS A 191 13.84 1.37 -21.49
CA LYS A 191 12.95 1.04 -22.63
C LYS A 191 11.47 1.16 -22.30
N GLN A 192 11.12 1.41 -21.06
CA GLN A 192 9.73 1.57 -20.59
C GLN A 192 8.82 0.38 -20.98
N GLU A 193 9.30 -0.85 -20.76
CA GLU A 193 8.61 -2.10 -21.13
C GLU A 193 7.76 -2.68 -19.96
N TRP A 194 7.77 -2.06 -18.79
CA TRP A 194 6.97 -2.49 -17.66
C TRP A 194 5.53 -2.02 -17.80
N SER A 195 4.65 -2.90 -18.21
CA SER A 195 3.22 -2.62 -18.40
C SER A 195 2.35 -3.71 -17.77
N PRO A 196 1.07 -3.44 -17.44
CA PRO A 196 0.16 -4.48 -16.97
C PRO A 196 0.01 -5.64 -17.95
N ALA A 197 0.05 -5.39 -19.25
CA ALA A 197 -0.04 -6.41 -20.27
C ALA A 197 1.19 -7.32 -20.27
N SER A 198 2.40 -6.74 -20.32
CA SER A 198 3.65 -7.52 -20.29
C SER A 198 3.79 -8.30 -18.98
N PHE A 199 3.36 -7.72 -17.85
CA PHE A 199 3.34 -8.43 -16.57
C PHE A 199 2.41 -9.65 -16.61
N VAL A 200 1.18 -9.50 -17.11
CA VAL A 200 0.22 -10.63 -17.19
C VAL A 200 0.78 -11.75 -18.05
N GLU A 201 1.32 -11.42 -19.21
CA GLU A 201 1.88 -12.43 -20.13
C GLU A 201 3.06 -13.18 -19.52
N SER A 202 4.06 -12.45 -19.01
CA SER A 202 5.24 -13.07 -18.40
C SER A 202 4.90 -13.88 -17.16
N THR A 203 4.06 -13.34 -16.26
CA THR A 203 3.68 -14.02 -15.02
C THR A 203 2.87 -15.29 -15.28
N VAL A 204 1.95 -15.27 -16.26
CA VAL A 204 1.19 -16.48 -16.64
C VAL A 204 2.12 -17.58 -17.16
N GLU A 205 3.11 -17.25 -17.98
CA GLU A 205 4.08 -18.25 -18.50
C GLU A 205 5.03 -18.76 -17.38
N GLU A 206 5.47 -17.88 -16.49
CA GLU A 206 6.25 -18.27 -15.30
C GLU A 206 5.45 -19.22 -14.40
N LEU A 207 4.19 -18.90 -14.12
CA LEU A 207 3.30 -19.74 -13.32
C LEU A 207 3.02 -21.10 -13.97
N LYS A 208 2.81 -21.16 -15.29
CA LYS A 208 2.67 -22.43 -16.00
C LYS A 208 3.91 -23.29 -15.86
N THR A 209 5.08 -22.67 -15.98
CA THR A 209 6.36 -23.38 -15.86
C THR A 209 6.61 -23.89 -14.43
N GLN A 210 6.32 -23.01 -13.44
CA GLN A 210 6.55 -23.31 -12.02
C GLN A 210 5.59 -24.36 -11.47
N LEU A 211 4.30 -24.23 -11.80
CA LEU A 211 3.23 -25.01 -11.18
C LEU A 211 2.90 -26.28 -11.99
N GLY A 212 3.09 -26.25 -13.31
CA GLY A 212 2.78 -27.37 -14.19
C GLY A 212 1.33 -27.87 -14.02
N ASN A 213 1.19 -29.13 -13.68
CA ASN A 213 -0.10 -29.77 -13.41
C ASN A 213 -0.44 -29.89 -11.93
N ASP A 214 0.35 -29.27 -11.05
CA ASP A 214 0.14 -29.36 -9.61
C ASP A 214 -1.13 -28.61 -9.19
N ARG A 215 -1.75 -29.09 -8.10
CA ARG A 215 -2.90 -28.40 -7.49
C ARG A 215 -2.44 -27.28 -6.57
N VAL A 216 -3.11 -26.15 -6.69
CA VAL A 216 -2.86 -24.90 -5.93
C VAL A 216 -4.09 -24.55 -5.10
N ILE A 217 -3.87 -24.20 -3.85
CA ILE A 217 -4.90 -23.66 -2.94
C ILE A 217 -4.65 -22.17 -2.75
N LEU A 218 -5.70 -21.38 -2.76
CA LEU A 218 -5.66 -19.93 -2.48
C LEU A 218 -6.77 -19.56 -1.50
N GLY A 219 -6.42 -18.92 -0.40
CA GLY A 219 -7.38 -18.21 0.44
C GLY A 219 -7.77 -16.88 -0.20
N ILE A 220 -9.06 -16.67 -0.41
CA ILE A 220 -9.56 -15.40 -0.98
C ILE A 220 -10.38 -14.66 0.06
N SER A 221 -10.21 -13.33 0.10
CA SER A 221 -10.86 -12.44 1.07
C SER A 221 -11.92 -11.52 0.46
N GLY A 222 -12.17 -11.66 -0.84
CA GLY A 222 -13.00 -10.69 -1.57
C GLY A 222 -12.26 -9.37 -1.87
N GLY A 223 -11.04 -9.19 -1.41
CA GLY A 223 -10.20 -8.03 -1.72
C GLY A 223 -9.59 -8.10 -3.11
N VAL A 224 -9.18 -6.93 -3.66
CA VAL A 224 -8.65 -6.84 -5.03
C VAL A 224 -7.40 -7.72 -5.23
N ASP A 225 -6.49 -7.79 -4.25
CA ASP A 225 -5.23 -8.52 -4.39
C ASP A 225 -5.47 -10.03 -4.52
N SER A 226 -6.25 -10.61 -3.62
CA SER A 226 -6.62 -12.03 -3.69
C SER A 226 -7.41 -12.36 -4.96
N SER A 227 -8.24 -11.43 -5.42
CA SER A 227 -9.04 -11.62 -6.66
C SER A 227 -8.15 -11.57 -7.92
N VAL A 228 -7.20 -10.65 -8.00
CA VAL A 228 -6.24 -10.57 -9.12
C VAL A 228 -5.32 -11.78 -9.11
N CYS A 229 -4.84 -12.20 -7.93
CA CYS A 229 -4.04 -13.41 -7.75
C CYS A 229 -4.80 -14.66 -8.26
N ALA A 230 -6.07 -14.82 -7.85
CA ALA A 230 -6.93 -15.92 -8.30
C ALA A 230 -7.11 -15.93 -9.82
N THR A 231 -7.34 -14.75 -10.42
CA THR A 231 -7.58 -14.63 -11.87
C THR A 231 -6.32 -14.93 -12.67
N LEU A 232 -5.13 -14.48 -12.22
CA LEU A 232 -3.85 -14.82 -12.84
C LEU A 232 -3.57 -16.32 -12.80
N LEU A 233 -3.74 -16.92 -11.62
CA LEU A 233 -3.56 -18.35 -11.43
C LEU A 233 -4.55 -19.17 -12.27
N ASN A 234 -5.82 -18.77 -12.30
CA ASN A 234 -6.83 -19.44 -13.12
C ASN A 234 -6.47 -19.39 -14.62
N LYS A 235 -5.93 -18.25 -15.07
CA LYS A 235 -5.43 -18.12 -16.46
C LYS A 235 -4.23 -19.03 -16.76
N ALA A 236 -3.37 -19.28 -15.75
CA ALA A 236 -2.19 -20.12 -15.89
C ALA A 236 -2.50 -21.62 -15.81
N ILE A 237 -3.25 -22.06 -14.80
CA ILE A 237 -3.43 -23.48 -14.43
C ILE A 237 -4.91 -23.95 -14.41
N GLY A 238 -5.86 -23.05 -14.68
CA GLY A 238 -7.29 -23.39 -14.81
C GLY A 238 -7.84 -24.15 -13.61
N LYS A 239 -8.40 -25.34 -13.85
CA LYS A 239 -9.08 -26.17 -12.86
C LYS A 239 -8.17 -26.71 -11.74
N ASN A 240 -6.85 -26.58 -11.86
CA ASN A 240 -5.92 -26.97 -10.81
C ASN A 240 -5.87 -25.95 -9.66
N LEU A 241 -6.46 -24.77 -9.83
CA LEU A 241 -6.67 -23.79 -8.77
C LEU A 241 -7.96 -24.09 -8.00
N THR A 242 -7.88 -24.18 -6.67
CA THR A 242 -9.03 -24.16 -5.78
C THR A 242 -8.92 -23.00 -4.82
N CYS A 243 -9.91 -22.12 -4.85
CA CYS A 243 -10.01 -20.99 -3.94
C CYS A 243 -10.91 -21.32 -2.76
N ILE A 244 -10.57 -20.85 -1.56
CA ILE A 244 -11.39 -21.02 -0.35
C ILE A 244 -11.78 -19.64 0.15
N PHE A 245 -13.08 -19.38 0.29
CA PHE A 245 -13.65 -18.15 0.83
C PHE A 245 -14.41 -18.46 2.12
N VAL A 246 -13.98 -17.86 3.23
CA VAL A 246 -14.56 -18.10 4.55
C VAL A 246 -15.47 -16.94 4.94
N ASP A 247 -16.73 -17.26 5.25
CA ASP A 247 -17.63 -16.34 5.94
C ASP A 247 -17.48 -16.52 7.46
N HIS A 248 -16.91 -15.52 8.09
CA HIS A 248 -16.76 -15.45 9.55
C HIS A 248 -17.95 -14.77 10.25
N GLY A 249 -19.03 -14.46 9.52
CA GLY A 249 -20.23 -13.84 10.05
C GLY A 249 -20.14 -12.33 10.29
N MET A 250 -18.96 -11.71 10.06
CA MET A 250 -18.71 -10.27 10.25
C MET A 250 -18.32 -9.59 8.94
N LEU A 251 -18.70 -10.17 7.79
CA LEU A 251 -18.64 -9.55 6.48
C LEU A 251 -19.70 -8.44 6.37
N ARG A 252 -19.58 -7.58 5.35
CA ARG A 252 -20.63 -6.62 5.01
C ARG A 252 -21.93 -7.34 4.63
N LYS A 253 -23.04 -6.63 4.66
CA LYS A 253 -24.36 -7.18 4.30
C LYS A 253 -24.35 -7.81 2.92
N ASN A 254 -24.80 -9.06 2.82
CA ASN A 254 -24.85 -9.86 1.58
C ASN A 254 -23.49 -10.03 0.87
N GLU A 255 -22.38 -9.73 1.53
CA GLU A 255 -21.07 -9.76 0.90
C GLU A 255 -20.67 -11.16 0.45
N PHE A 256 -20.91 -12.17 1.27
CA PHE A 256 -20.60 -13.56 0.92
C PHE A 256 -21.23 -13.96 -0.43
N THR A 257 -22.52 -13.72 -0.58
CA THR A 257 -23.25 -14.01 -1.82
C THR A 257 -22.74 -13.20 -3.00
N LYS A 258 -22.60 -11.86 -2.82
CA LYS A 258 -22.10 -10.95 -3.86
C LYS A 258 -20.71 -11.34 -4.37
N VAL A 259 -19.83 -11.78 -3.46
CA VAL A 259 -18.45 -12.20 -3.80
C VAL A 259 -18.45 -13.55 -4.51
N MET A 260 -19.23 -14.54 -4.02
CA MET A 260 -19.36 -15.85 -4.67
C MET A 260 -19.89 -15.75 -6.09
N GLU A 261 -20.91 -14.93 -6.32
CA GLU A 261 -21.47 -14.65 -7.66
C GLU A 261 -20.40 -14.01 -8.57
N ALA A 262 -19.65 -13.00 -8.06
CA ALA A 262 -18.61 -12.35 -8.82
C ALA A 262 -17.50 -13.31 -9.25
N TYR A 263 -17.09 -14.22 -8.38
CA TYR A 263 -16.06 -15.21 -8.68
C TYR A 263 -16.54 -16.30 -9.62
N SER A 264 -17.81 -16.71 -9.50
CA SER A 264 -18.44 -17.62 -10.48
C SER A 264 -18.41 -17.02 -11.88
N GLY A 265 -18.70 -15.70 -12.00
CA GLY A 265 -18.62 -14.96 -13.27
C GLY A 265 -17.20 -14.88 -13.86
N LEU A 266 -16.16 -15.04 -13.05
CA LEU A 266 -14.75 -15.12 -13.49
C LEU A 266 -14.31 -16.57 -13.81
N GLY A 267 -15.19 -17.56 -13.69
CA GLY A 267 -14.87 -18.97 -13.92
C GLY A 267 -13.93 -19.58 -12.87
N LEU A 268 -13.88 -19.01 -11.66
CA LEU A 268 -13.05 -19.51 -10.56
C LEU A 268 -13.73 -20.70 -9.86
N ASN A 269 -12.94 -21.70 -9.51
CA ASN A 269 -13.38 -22.81 -8.64
C ASN A 269 -13.26 -22.36 -7.18
N VAL A 270 -14.36 -21.95 -6.56
CA VAL A 270 -14.41 -21.39 -5.20
C VAL A 270 -15.25 -22.28 -4.28
N ILE A 271 -14.66 -22.66 -3.16
CA ILE A 271 -15.33 -23.28 -2.04
C ILE A 271 -15.69 -22.18 -1.04
N GLY A 272 -16.99 -21.89 -0.90
CA GLY A 272 -17.51 -20.99 0.12
C GLY A 272 -17.78 -21.75 1.42
N VAL A 273 -17.26 -21.26 2.53
CA VAL A 273 -17.39 -21.90 3.85
C VAL A 273 -18.06 -20.94 4.82
N ASP A 274 -19.27 -21.24 5.24
CA ASP A 274 -19.92 -20.54 6.35
C ASP A 274 -19.39 -21.11 7.68
N ALA A 275 -18.58 -20.34 8.35
CA ALA A 275 -18.02 -20.63 9.67
C ALA A 275 -18.54 -19.67 10.76
N SER A 276 -19.56 -18.88 10.45
CA SER A 276 -20.07 -17.79 11.30
C SER A 276 -20.37 -18.25 12.74
N GLU A 277 -20.96 -19.45 12.92
CA GLU A 277 -21.27 -20.02 14.23
C GLU A 277 -20.03 -20.18 15.13
N LYS A 278 -18.93 -20.70 14.55
CA LYS A 278 -17.66 -20.85 15.27
C LYS A 278 -17.12 -19.51 15.73
N PHE A 279 -17.05 -18.53 14.83
CA PHE A 279 -16.50 -17.22 15.14
C PHE A 279 -17.32 -16.48 16.20
N PHE A 280 -18.65 -16.49 16.11
CA PHE A 280 -19.51 -15.87 17.12
C PHE A 280 -19.34 -16.53 18.48
N LYS A 281 -19.24 -17.86 18.53
CA LYS A 281 -19.03 -18.61 19.77
C LYS A 281 -17.70 -18.26 20.43
N ASP A 282 -16.61 -18.21 19.66
CA ASP A 282 -15.26 -18.01 20.18
C ASP A 282 -15.01 -16.53 20.54
N LEU A 283 -15.82 -15.60 20.00
CA LEU A 283 -15.81 -14.17 20.32
C LEU A 283 -16.79 -13.76 21.43
N GLU A 284 -17.58 -14.70 21.99
CA GLU A 284 -18.56 -14.39 23.02
C GLU A 284 -17.91 -13.73 24.25
N GLY A 285 -18.39 -12.52 24.63
CA GLY A 285 -17.89 -11.74 25.74
C GLY A 285 -16.50 -11.10 25.53
N VAL A 286 -15.91 -11.20 24.33
CA VAL A 286 -14.60 -10.61 24.02
C VAL A 286 -14.78 -9.14 23.56
N SER A 287 -14.28 -8.20 24.35
CA SER A 287 -14.35 -6.75 24.05
C SER A 287 -12.99 -6.12 23.74
N ASP A 288 -11.88 -6.77 24.08
CA ASP A 288 -10.53 -6.27 23.83
C ASP A 288 -10.17 -6.41 22.35
N PRO A 289 -9.76 -5.32 21.65
CA PRO A 289 -9.50 -5.35 20.21
C PRO A 289 -8.42 -6.34 19.78
N GLU A 290 -7.33 -6.43 20.53
CA GLU A 290 -6.24 -7.34 20.20
C GLU A 290 -6.63 -8.81 20.40
N LYS A 291 -7.45 -9.11 21.41
CA LYS A 291 -8.01 -10.46 21.60
C LYS A 291 -8.95 -10.82 20.46
N LYS A 292 -9.84 -9.89 20.03
CA LYS A 292 -10.69 -10.10 18.85
C LYS A 292 -9.86 -10.48 17.64
N ARG A 293 -8.84 -9.70 17.31
CA ARG A 293 -7.94 -9.95 16.16
C ARG A 293 -7.25 -11.31 16.23
N LYS A 294 -6.74 -11.69 17.41
CA LYS A 294 -6.07 -12.96 17.62
C LYS A 294 -7.02 -14.17 17.47
N ILE A 295 -8.22 -14.07 18.03
CA ILE A 295 -9.23 -15.13 17.92
C ILE A 295 -9.66 -15.29 16.47
N ILE A 296 -10.02 -14.20 15.79
CA ILE A 296 -10.44 -14.23 14.39
C ILE A 296 -9.33 -14.78 13.50
N GLY A 297 -8.08 -14.36 13.70
CA GLY A 297 -6.94 -14.87 12.93
C GLY A 297 -6.71 -16.36 13.14
N ARG A 298 -6.77 -16.85 14.40
CA ARG A 298 -6.67 -18.28 14.73
C ARG A 298 -7.77 -19.09 14.05
N ASP A 299 -9.02 -18.65 14.22
CA ASP A 299 -10.18 -19.39 13.74
C ASP A 299 -10.21 -19.42 12.21
N PHE A 300 -9.81 -18.33 11.55
CA PHE A 300 -9.66 -18.31 10.11
C PHE A 300 -8.65 -19.35 9.63
N VAL A 301 -7.48 -19.44 10.27
CA VAL A 301 -6.45 -20.43 9.94
C VAL A 301 -6.97 -21.86 10.18
N GLU A 302 -7.67 -22.11 11.28
CA GLU A 302 -8.26 -23.43 11.58
C GLU A 302 -9.27 -23.86 10.51
N VAL A 303 -10.22 -22.97 10.15
CA VAL A 303 -11.24 -23.24 9.12
C VAL A 303 -10.59 -23.45 7.76
N PHE A 304 -9.68 -22.56 7.38
CA PHE A 304 -8.95 -22.68 6.12
C PHE A 304 -8.19 -24.00 6.02
N ASN A 305 -7.47 -24.39 7.07
CA ASN A 305 -6.71 -25.63 7.12
C ASN A 305 -7.62 -26.88 7.05
N ALA A 306 -8.78 -26.82 7.70
CA ALA A 306 -9.74 -27.91 7.63
C ALA A 306 -10.27 -28.15 6.21
N GLU A 307 -10.53 -27.07 5.46
CA GLU A 307 -10.97 -27.17 4.07
C GLU A 307 -9.81 -27.54 3.14
N ALA A 308 -8.63 -26.94 3.34
CA ALA A 308 -7.45 -27.25 2.54
C ALA A 308 -7.06 -28.74 2.60
N LYS A 309 -7.18 -29.38 3.75
CA LYS A 309 -6.94 -30.84 3.94
C LYS A 309 -7.86 -31.74 3.12
N LYS A 310 -9.02 -31.24 2.71
CA LYS A 310 -9.96 -32.00 1.85
C LYS A 310 -9.51 -32.02 0.39
N ILE A 311 -8.61 -31.13 0.00
CA ILE A 311 -8.08 -31.02 -1.35
C ILE A 311 -6.86 -31.94 -1.46
N VAL A 312 -7.11 -33.15 -1.93
CA VAL A 312 -6.06 -34.17 -2.07
C VAL A 312 -5.02 -33.73 -3.10
N ASP A 313 -3.73 -34.00 -2.83
CA ASP A 313 -2.58 -33.73 -3.70
C ASP A 313 -2.31 -32.24 -3.98
N ALA A 314 -2.79 -31.33 -3.15
CA ALA A 314 -2.36 -29.95 -3.22
C ALA A 314 -0.87 -29.84 -2.84
N LYS A 315 -0.08 -29.14 -3.67
CA LYS A 315 1.35 -28.95 -3.44
C LYS A 315 1.71 -27.50 -3.17
N TRP A 316 0.86 -26.56 -3.57
CA TRP A 316 1.12 -25.15 -3.50
C TRP A 316 0.04 -24.40 -2.71
N LEU A 317 0.50 -23.45 -1.89
CA LEU A 317 -0.33 -22.39 -1.31
C LEU A 317 -0.02 -21.09 -2.03
N ALA A 318 -1.02 -20.51 -2.67
CA ALA A 318 -0.89 -19.19 -3.24
C ALA A 318 -1.29 -18.10 -2.25
N GLN A 319 -0.61 -16.96 -2.32
CA GLN A 319 -0.90 -15.76 -1.51
C GLN A 319 -0.91 -14.52 -2.39
N GLY A 320 -1.81 -13.59 -2.08
CA GLY A 320 -1.90 -12.28 -2.74
C GLY A 320 -0.95 -11.25 -2.14
N THR A 321 0.23 -11.65 -1.68
CA THR A 321 1.28 -10.76 -1.18
C THR A 321 1.68 -9.76 -2.25
N ILE A 322 1.73 -8.48 -1.92
CA ILE A 322 2.13 -7.40 -2.82
C ILE A 322 3.50 -6.84 -2.43
N TYR A 323 4.07 -6.00 -3.29
CA TYR A 323 5.44 -5.53 -3.14
C TYR A 323 5.71 -4.76 -1.83
N PRO A 324 4.83 -3.87 -1.34
CA PRO A 324 4.98 -3.25 -0.02
C PRO A 324 5.10 -4.25 1.13
N ASP A 325 4.31 -5.31 1.13
CA ASP A 325 4.35 -6.35 2.19
C ASP A 325 5.71 -7.08 2.19
N ARG A 326 6.25 -7.33 0.99
CA ARG A 326 7.59 -7.93 0.84
C ARG A 326 8.70 -7.03 1.33
N ILE A 327 8.65 -5.72 1.01
CA ILE A 327 9.65 -4.74 1.46
C ILE A 327 9.63 -4.63 2.98
N GLU A 328 8.45 -4.54 3.59
CA GLU A 328 8.29 -4.49 5.05
C GLU A 328 8.86 -5.73 5.74
N SER A 329 8.75 -6.91 5.12
CA SER A 329 9.32 -8.15 5.66
C SER A 329 10.86 -8.19 5.59
N LEU A 330 11.48 -7.41 4.70
CA LEU A 330 12.92 -7.28 4.51
C LEU A 330 13.52 -6.08 5.27
N SER A 331 12.72 -5.37 6.04
CA SER A 331 13.08 -4.11 6.71
C SER A 331 14.39 -4.21 7.49
N ILE A 332 15.22 -3.17 7.34
CA ILE A 332 16.54 -3.00 7.94
C ILE A 332 16.47 -2.92 9.49
N THR A 333 15.35 -2.48 10.02
CA THR A 333 15.16 -2.22 11.46
C THR A 333 14.79 -3.47 12.25
N GLY A 334 14.56 -4.62 11.60
CA GLY A 334 14.19 -5.87 12.26
C GLY A 334 12.84 -5.85 12.99
N MET A 335 12.13 -4.72 12.96
CA MET A 335 10.77 -4.64 13.45
C MET A 335 9.82 -5.14 12.37
N VAL A 336 9.39 -6.39 12.50
CA VAL A 336 8.28 -6.94 11.71
C VAL A 336 7.01 -6.20 12.11
N ILE A 337 6.64 -5.17 11.34
CA ILE A 337 5.49 -4.31 11.63
C ILE A 337 4.16 -5.02 11.30
N LYS A 338 4.18 -6.04 10.45
CA LYS A 338 2.98 -6.81 10.07
C LYS A 338 3.22 -8.32 10.13
N SER A 339 2.79 -8.93 11.22
CA SER A 339 2.68 -10.40 11.35
C SER A 339 1.41 -10.97 10.67
N HIS A 340 0.57 -10.13 10.05
CA HIS A 340 -0.81 -10.49 9.67
C HIS A 340 -0.94 -11.10 8.26
N HIS A 341 0.09 -11.01 7.42
CA HIS A 341 0.09 -11.63 6.09
C HIS A 341 0.81 -12.98 6.03
N ASN A 342 1.55 -13.32 7.07
CA ASN A 342 2.06 -14.68 7.21
C ASN A 342 0.91 -15.57 7.71
N VAL A 343 0.40 -16.43 6.85
CA VAL A 343 -0.33 -17.63 7.25
C VAL A 343 0.65 -18.55 7.99
N GLY A 344 1.23 -18.03 9.08
CA GLY A 344 2.15 -18.74 9.96
C GLY A 344 1.48 -19.84 10.79
N GLY A 345 0.24 -20.21 10.43
CA GLY A 345 -0.54 -21.23 11.06
C GLY A 345 -0.85 -22.45 10.17
N LEU A 346 -0.25 -22.54 8.96
CA LEU A 346 -0.37 -23.78 8.21
C LEU A 346 0.21 -24.94 9.04
N PRO A 347 -0.49 -26.08 9.13
CA PRO A 347 0.05 -27.25 9.79
C PRO A 347 1.41 -27.57 9.16
N LYS A 348 2.45 -27.70 9.96
CA LYS A 348 3.78 -28.16 9.49
C LYS A 348 3.71 -29.49 8.75
N GLU A 349 2.59 -30.17 8.88
CA GLU A 349 2.24 -31.44 8.23
C GLU A 349 1.88 -31.27 6.74
N MET A 350 1.32 -30.11 6.33
CA MET A 350 1.10 -29.79 4.92
C MET A 350 2.36 -29.13 4.37
N LYS A 351 3.22 -29.88 3.71
CA LYS A 351 4.45 -29.40 3.04
C LYS A 351 4.12 -28.63 1.76
N LEU A 352 3.26 -27.61 1.85
CA LEU A 352 2.90 -26.77 0.70
C LEU A 352 4.04 -25.80 0.39
N GLN A 353 4.35 -25.66 -0.88
CA GLN A 353 5.24 -24.61 -1.37
C GLN A 353 4.47 -23.30 -1.53
N LEU A 354 5.14 -22.18 -1.33
CA LEU A 354 4.51 -20.86 -1.43
C LEU A 354 4.60 -20.35 -2.89
N CYS A 355 3.49 -19.76 -3.37
CA CYS A 355 3.38 -19.11 -4.66
C CYS A 355 2.80 -17.70 -4.48
N GLU A 356 3.55 -16.66 -4.86
CA GLU A 356 3.19 -15.25 -4.65
C GLU A 356 3.23 -14.46 -5.97
N PRO A 357 2.23 -14.60 -6.83
CA PRO A 357 2.24 -14.00 -8.18
C PRO A 357 2.34 -12.47 -8.20
N LEU A 358 1.89 -11.78 -7.12
CA LEU A 358 1.80 -10.33 -7.06
C LEU A 358 2.96 -9.67 -6.29
N GLN A 359 3.94 -10.43 -5.82
CA GLN A 359 5.02 -9.97 -4.94
C GLN A 359 5.87 -8.80 -5.48
N TRP A 360 5.75 -8.47 -6.74
CA TRP A 360 6.44 -7.38 -7.40
C TRP A 360 5.57 -6.17 -7.74
N LEU A 361 4.28 -6.21 -7.44
CA LEU A 361 3.32 -5.16 -7.77
C LEU A 361 3.03 -4.25 -6.58
N PHE A 362 3.00 -2.95 -6.82
CA PHE A 362 2.34 -2.00 -5.93
C PHE A 362 0.82 -2.11 -6.05
N LYS A 363 0.09 -1.57 -5.08
CA LYS A 363 -1.37 -1.67 -5.00
C LYS A 363 -2.11 -1.10 -6.22
N ASP A 364 -1.63 0.01 -6.75
CA ASP A 364 -2.16 0.63 -7.96
C ASP A 364 -1.86 -0.21 -9.21
N GLU A 365 -0.68 -0.84 -9.28
CA GLU A 365 -0.35 -1.79 -10.35
C GLU A 365 -1.24 -3.03 -10.31
N VAL A 366 -1.56 -3.56 -9.12
CA VAL A 366 -2.52 -4.67 -8.97
C VAL A 366 -3.87 -4.30 -9.58
N ARG A 367 -4.38 -3.09 -9.34
CA ARG A 367 -5.63 -2.63 -9.95
C ARG A 367 -5.52 -2.50 -11.48
N ARG A 368 -4.39 -1.99 -11.99
CA ARG A 368 -4.13 -1.92 -13.45
C ARG A 368 -4.08 -3.32 -14.07
N VAL A 369 -3.45 -4.28 -13.41
CA VAL A 369 -3.43 -5.70 -13.82
C VAL A 369 -4.83 -6.30 -13.77
N GLY A 370 -5.64 -6.00 -12.75
CA GLY A 370 -7.04 -6.42 -12.68
C GLY A 370 -7.86 -5.95 -13.88
N ARG A 371 -7.68 -4.68 -14.31
CA ARG A 371 -8.32 -4.16 -15.54
C ARG A 371 -7.84 -4.85 -16.80
N GLN A 372 -6.52 -5.12 -16.91
CA GLN A 372 -5.95 -5.87 -18.02
C GLN A 372 -6.51 -7.30 -18.10
N LEU A 373 -6.84 -7.90 -16.96
CA LEU A 373 -7.51 -9.20 -16.86
C LEU A 373 -9.03 -9.13 -17.09
N GLN A 374 -9.57 -7.95 -17.42
CA GLN A 374 -10.99 -7.69 -17.66
C GLN A 374 -11.89 -8.02 -16.45
N MET A 375 -11.35 -7.85 -15.25
CA MET A 375 -12.13 -8.03 -14.02
C MET A 375 -13.17 -6.92 -13.86
N PRO A 376 -14.33 -7.20 -13.27
CA PRO A 376 -15.35 -6.20 -13.00
C PRO A 376 -14.81 -5.05 -12.13
N GLU A 377 -15.10 -3.78 -12.53
CA GLU A 377 -14.64 -2.59 -11.80
C GLU A 377 -15.08 -2.59 -10.32
N ARG A 378 -16.22 -3.18 -9.99
CA ARG A 378 -16.71 -3.34 -8.61
C ARG A 378 -15.74 -4.15 -7.70
N LEU A 379 -14.95 -5.08 -8.28
CA LEU A 379 -13.92 -5.83 -7.55
C LEU A 379 -12.61 -5.05 -7.48
N ILE A 380 -12.28 -4.31 -8.54
CA ILE A 380 -11.03 -3.55 -8.68
C ILE A 380 -11.03 -2.31 -7.80
N ASN A 381 -12.15 -1.57 -7.80
CA ASN A 381 -12.29 -0.30 -7.07
C ASN A 381 -12.81 -0.49 -5.64
N ARG A 382 -12.94 -1.72 -5.18
CA ARG A 382 -13.38 -1.99 -3.82
C ARG A 382 -12.48 -1.32 -2.80
N HIS A 383 -13.09 -0.62 -1.84
CA HIS A 383 -12.37 -0.07 -0.71
C HIS A 383 -11.67 -1.17 0.09
N PRO A 384 -10.50 -0.89 0.67
CA PRO A 384 -9.89 -1.79 1.64
C PRO A 384 -10.88 -2.15 2.74
N PHE A 385 -10.91 -3.43 3.12
CA PHE A 385 -11.74 -3.92 4.20
C PHE A 385 -10.85 -4.74 5.15
N PRO A 386 -10.94 -4.52 6.47
CA PRO A 386 -10.05 -5.18 7.41
C PRO A 386 -10.29 -6.70 7.45
N GLY A 387 -9.22 -7.48 7.66
CA GLY A 387 -9.32 -8.94 7.77
C GLY A 387 -10.31 -9.42 8.84
N PRO A 388 -10.38 -8.80 10.04
CA PRO A 388 -11.40 -9.13 11.04
C PRO A 388 -12.82 -8.69 10.67
N GLY A 389 -13.03 -8.08 9.53
CA GLY A 389 -14.33 -7.60 9.07
C GLY A 389 -14.90 -6.50 9.97
N LEU A 390 -16.21 -6.53 10.17
CA LEU A 390 -16.92 -5.56 11.02
C LEU A 390 -16.61 -5.69 12.51
N ALA A 391 -15.92 -6.76 12.95
CA ALA A 391 -15.57 -6.95 14.36
C ALA A 391 -14.76 -5.81 14.96
N VAL A 392 -13.86 -5.18 14.16
CA VAL A 392 -13.05 -4.03 14.58
C VAL A 392 -13.76 -2.69 14.40
N ARG A 393 -15.02 -2.73 14.02
CA ARG A 393 -15.92 -1.58 13.89
C ARG A 393 -17.10 -1.65 14.87
N ILE A 394 -17.09 -2.63 15.78
CA ILE A 394 -18.04 -2.75 16.90
C ILE A 394 -17.26 -2.58 18.18
N LEU A 395 -17.38 -1.41 18.84
CA LEU A 395 -16.72 -1.14 20.11
C LEU A 395 -17.37 -1.98 21.22
N GLY A 396 -16.57 -2.82 21.87
CA GLY A 396 -17.04 -3.75 22.88
C GLY A 396 -17.22 -5.19 22.37
N ASP A 397 -18.07 -6.00 23.03
CA ASP A 397 -18.32 -7.40 22.66
C ASP A 397 -19.11 -7.54 21.35
N ILE A 398 -18.91 -8.66 20.67
CA ILE A 398 -19.53 -8.96 19.39
C ILE A 398 -20.78 -9.82 19.62
N THR A 399 -21.93 -9.35 19.09
CA THR A 399 -23.17 -10.15 19.02
C THR A 399 -23.77 -10.10 17.63
N ARG A 400 -24.58 -11.10 17.27
CA ARG A 400 -25.28 -11.12 15.97
C ARG A 400 -26.15 -9.90 15.75
N GLU A 401 -26.81 -9.41 16.82
CA GLU A 401 -27.63 -8.20 16.75
C GLU A 401 -26.78 -6.96 16.41
N LYS A 402 -25.65 -6.77 17.09
CA LYS A 402 -24.74 -5.65 16.84
C LYS A 402 -24.14 -5.70 15.42
N VAL A 403 -23.76 -6.90 14.97
CA VAL A 403 -23.29 -7.09 13.59
C VAL A 403 -24.38 -6.72 12.59
N ARG A 404 -25.63 -7.17 12.79
CA ARG A 404 -26.76 -6.81 11.92
C ARG A 404 -27.01 -5.30 11.88
N ILE A 405 -27.03 -4.63 13.05
CA ILE A 405 -27.19 -3.19 13.15
C ILE A 405 -26.11 -2.47 12.34
N LEU A 406 -24.85 -2.89 12.50
CA LEU A 406 -23.73 -2.30 11.77
C LEU A 406 -23.78 -2.60 10.29
N GLN A 407 -24.14 -3.83 9.89
CA GLN A 407 -24.33 -4.22 8.49
C GLN A 407 -25.40 -3.35 7.81
N ASP A 408 -26.53 -3.13 8.46
CA ASP A 408 -27.63 -2.33 7.91
C ASP A 408 -27.21 -0.84 7.77
N ALA A 409 -26.51 -0.27 8.76
CA ALA A 409 -26.01 1.09 8.69
C ALA A 409 -24.91 1.29 7.65
N ASP A 410 -23.97 0.33 7.54
CA ASP A 410 -22.87 0.36 6.58
C ASP A 410 -23.36 0.20 5.14
N ASP A 411 -24.37 -0.66 4.93
CA ASP A 411 -25.01 -0.88 3.61
C ASP A 411 -25.65 0.42 3.08
N ILE A 412 -26.42 1.11 3.92
CA ILE A 412 -27.00 2.42 3.59
C ILE A 412 -25.90 3.43 3.23
N TYR A 413 -24.87 3.54 4.07
CA TYR A 413 -23.80 4.52 3.87
C TYR A 413 -23.04 4.28 2.56
N ILE A 414 -22.68 3.05 2.28
CA ILE A 414 -21.92 2.68 1.06
C ILE A 414 -22.78 2.80 -0.18
N ASP A 415 -24.06 2.37 -0.13
CA ASP A 415 -24.97 2.51 -1.27
C ASP A 415 -25.21 3.98 -1.62
N GLU A 416 -25.40 4.84 -0.62
CA GLU A 416 -25.54 6.28 -0.86
C GLU A 416 -24.26 6.90 -1.43
N MET A 417 -23.05 6.44 -1.03
CA MET A 417 -21.81 6.90 -1.64
C MET A 417 -21.69 6.50 -3.12
N HIS A 418 -22.19 5.33 -3.50
CA HIS A 418 -22.24 4.90 -4.90
C HIS A 418 -23.23 5.73 -5.73
N ASN A 419 -24.36 6.12 -5.12
CA ASN A 419 -25.42 6.85 -5.78
C ASN A 419 -25.19 8.36 -5.85
N TYR A 420 -24.30 8.91 -5.02
CA TYR A 420 -23.97 10.33 -5.03
C TYR A 420 -22.96 10.65 -6.13
N VAL A 421 -23.40 11.39 -7.15
CA VAL A 421 -22.58 11.81 -8.29
C VAL A 421 -21.93 13.16 -7.98
N CYS A 422 -20.61 13.23 -8.00
CA CYS A 422 -19.83 14.45 -7.82
C CYS A 422 -19.88 15.35 -9.07
N GLU A 423 -19.42 16.59 -8.95
CA GLU A 423 -19.41 17.59 -10.04
C GLU A 423 -18.67 17.12 -11.31
N ASP A 424 -17.66 16.27 -11.16
CA ASP A 424 -16.89 15.68 -12.26
C ASP A 424 -17.53 14.42 -12.89
N GLY A 425 -18.73 14.05 -12.44
CA GLY A 425 -19.49 12.91 -12.95
C GLY A 425 -19.12 11.56 -12.35
N ASP A 426 -18.14 11.50 -11.42
CA ASP A 426 -17.77 10.26 -10.72
C ASP A 426 -18.54 10.11 -9.41
N SER A 427 -18.66 8.87 -8.91
CA SER A 427 -19.32 8.62 -7.63
C SER A 427 -18.46 9.06 -6.44
N LEU A 428 -19.12 9.48 -5.36
CA LEU A 428 -18.44 9.83 -4.11
C LEU A 428 -17.64 8.63 -3.55
N TYR A 429 -18.10 7.42 -3.78
CA TYR A 429 -17.37 6.19 -3.43
C TYR A 429 -15.97 6.15 -4.03
N ASN A 430 -15.81 6.53 -5.29
CA ASN A 430 -14.51 6.53 -5.97
C ASN A 430 -13.59 7.68 -5.52
N LYS A 431 -14.13 8.71 -4.85
CA LYS A 431 -13.36 9.86 -4.35
C LYS A 431 -12.67 9.62 -3.01
N VAL A 432 -13.08 8.60 -2.28
CA VAL A 432 -12.50 8.25 -0.98
C VAL A 432 -11.71 6.94 -1.07
N TRP A 433 -10.67 6.83 -0.27
CA TRP A 433 -9.82 5.65 -0.23
C TRP A 433 -10.49 4.50 0.53
N GLN A 434 -11.16 4.82 1.66
CA GLN A 434 -11.93 3.87 2.47
C GLN A 434 -13.07 4.58 3.17
N ALA A 435 -14.21 3.92 3.22
CA ALA A 435 -15.37 4.35 3.99
C ALA A 435 -16.01 3.17 4.73
N GLY A 436 -16.69 3.49 5.84
CA GLY A 436 -17.46 2.55 6.62
C GLY A 436 -18.08 3.18 7.84
N THR A 437 -18.92 2.41 8.51
CA THR A 437 -19.56 2.79 9.77
C THR A 437 -18.94 2.07 10.95
N VAL A 438 -19.01 2.68 12.12
CA VAL A 438 -18.55 2.14 13.41
C VAL A 438 -19.71 2.18 14.40
N LEU A 439 -20.02 1.06 15.03
CA LEU A 439 -21.04 0.98 16.06
C LEU A 439 -20.44 1.26 17.43
N LEU A 440 -20.89 2.34 18.08
CA LEU A 440 -20.48 2.72 19.43
C LEU A 440 -21.32 1.96 20.47
N SER A 441 -21.19 0.63 20.48
CA SER A 441 -22.09 -0.25 21.21
C SER A 441 -21.94 -0.21 22.72
N THR A 442 -20.86 0.39 23.23
CA THR A 442 -20.58 0.56 24.66
C THR A 442 -21.35 1.72 25.30
N ILE A 443 -21.97 2.58 24.51
CA ILE A 443 -22.74 3.73 24.98
C ILE A 443 -24.16 3.70 24.42
N ARG A 444 -25.06 4.41 25.13
CA ARG A 444 -26.44 4.64 24.71
C ARG A 444 -26.68 6.14 24.56
N SER A 445 -27.28 6.53 23.46
CA SER A 445 -27.69 7.89 23.16
C SER A 445 -29.17 8.07 23.48
N VAL A 446 -29.52 9.21 24.06
CA VAL A 446 -30.92 9.60 24.26
C VAL A 446 -31.47 10.14 22.94
N GLY A 447 -32.60 9.61 22.52
CA GLY A 447 -33.36 10.09 21.37
C GLY A 447 -34.82 10.34 21.75
N VAL A 448 -35.55 11.03 20.89
CA VAL A 448 -37.01 11.19 20.97
C VAL A 448 -37.58 10.70 19.64
N MET A 449 -38.35 9.64 19.68
CA MET A 449 -38.98 9.05 18.48
C MET A 449 -40.45 8.79 18.79
N GLY A 450 -41.35 9.45 18.04
CA GLY A 450 -42.81 9.29 18.26
C GLY A 450 -43.27 9.69 19.64
N ASP A 451 -42.81 10.86 20.16
CA ASP A 451 -43.11 11.42 21.51
C ASP A 451 -42.58 10.61 22.70
N GLU A 452 -41.85 9.52 22.47
CA GLU A 452 -41.22 8.73 23.52
C GLU A 452 -39.69 8.88 23.52
N ARG A 453 -39.07 8.76 24.71
CA ARG A 453 -37.61 8.71 24.84
C ARG A 453 -37.10 7.34 24.43
N THR A 454 -36.10 7.33 23.56
CA THR A 454 -35.39 6.13 23.18
C THR A 454 -33.96 6.15 23.70
N TYR A 455 -33.40 4.96 23.92
CA TYR A 455 -32.03 4.75 24.41
C TYR A 455 -31.36 3.72 23.49
N GLU A 456 -30.78 4.22 22.40
CA GLU A 456 -30.19 3.37 21.35
C GLU A 456 -28.71 3.70 21.14
N HIS A 457 -28.04 2.98 20.26
CA HIS A 457 -26.63 3.18 19.98
C HIS A 457 -26.41 4.34 18.99
N PRO A 458 -25.35 5.15 19.19
CA PRO A 458 -24.84 5.97 18.10
C PRO A 458 -23.98 5.15 17.14
N VAL A 459 -23.93 5.59 15.88
CA VAL A 459 -22.96 5.13 14.88
C VAL A 459 -22.08 6.29 14.44
N ALA A 460 -20.80 6.01 14.17
CA ALA A 460 -19.87 6.96 13.57
C ALA A 460 -19.63 6.60 12.12
N LEU A 461 -19.82 7.56 11.23
CA LEU A 461 -19.39 7.45 9.83
C LEU A 461 -17.89 7.76 9.78
N ARG A 462 -17.14 7.01 9.03
CA ARG A 462 -15.73 7.23 8.74
C ARG A 462 -15.51 7.20 7.24
N ALA A 463 -14.87 8.24 6.68
CA ALA A 463 -14.34 8.23 5.33
C ALA A 463 -12.98 8.90 5.32
N VAL A 464 -12.03 8.33 4.63
CA VAL A 464 -10.66 8.86 4.55
C VAL A 464 -10.16 8.90 3.11
N THR A 465 -9.33 9.90 2.84
CA THR A 465 -8.49 9.99 1.65
C THR A 465 -7.07 9.60 2.03
N SER A 466 -6.43 8.80 1.19
CA SER A 466 -5.04 8.38 1.39
C SER A 466 -4.44 7.96 0.05
N MET A 467 -3.11 8.04 -0.04
CA MET A 467 -2.36 7.50 -1.18
C MET A 467 -1.73 6.14 -0.87
N ASP A 468 -1.31 5.95 0.37
CA ASP A 468 -0.45 4.83 0.78
C ASP A 468 -0.91 4.09 2.05
N ALA A 469 -2.00 4.52 2.67
CA ALA A 469 -2.52 4.07 3.97
C ALA A 469 -1.59 4.37 5.17
N MET A 470 -0.40 4.91 4.98
CA MET A 470 0.50 5.32 6.07
C MET A 470 0.02 6.62 6.68
N THR A 471 -0.35 7.58 5.84
CA THR A 471 -1.02 8.83 6.21
C THR A 471 -2.41 8.87 5.59
N ALA A 472 -3.37 9.41 6.31
CA ALA A 472 -4.71 9.60 5.81
C ALA A 472 -5.32 10.86 6.40
N ASP A 473 -6.10 11.55 5.60
CA ASP A 473 -6.95 12.65 6.06
C ASP A 473 -8.41 12.24 5.99
N TRP A 474 -9.26 12.85 6.82
CA TRP A 474 -10.70 12.64 6.73
C TRP A 474 -11.24 13.24 5.44
N ALA A 475 -12.19 12.57 4.81
CA ALA A 475 -12.80 13.04 3.58
C ALA A 475 -13.81 14.15 3.85
N HIS A 476 -13.75 15.25 3.09
CA HIS A 476 -14.73 16.33 3.16
C HIS A 476 -16.00 15.93 2.42
N LEU A 477 -16.90 15.23 3.12
CA LEU A 477 -18.18 14.81 2.53
C LEU A 477 -19.15 15.99 2.42
N PRO A 478 -19.97 16.04 1.32
CA PRO A 478 -21.00 17.06 1.17
C PRO A 478 -22.02 17.03 2.32
N TYR A 479 -22.47 18.20 2.79
CA TYR A 479 -23.40 18.29 3.91
C TYR A 479 -24.78 17.69 3.60
N ASP A 480 -25.28 17.87 2.40
CA ASP A 480 -26.53 17.28 1.92
C ASP A 480 -26.47 15.75 1.88
N PHE A 481 -25.34 15.20 1.44
CA PHE A 481 -25.05 13.76 1.50
C PHE A 481 -25.09 13.25 2.96
N MET A 482 -24.36 13.91 3.86
CA MET A 482 -24.32 13.51 5.28
C MET A 482 -25.69 13.59 5.95
N ALA A 483 -26.47 14.64 5.63
CA ALA A 483 -27.83 14.80 6.13
C ALA A 483 -28.75 13.67 5.64
N LYS A 484 -28.65 13.29 4.36
CA LYS A 484 -29.40 12.18 3.77
C LYS A 484 -29.06 10.86 4.44
N VAL A 485 -27.78 10.52 4.52
CA VAL A 485 -27.29 9.27 5.15
C VAL A 485 -27.73 9.16 6.61
N SER A 486 -27.56 10.24 7.37
CA SER A 486 -28.01 10.29 8.78
C SER A 486 -29.50 10.01 8.91
N ASN A 487 -30.31 10.64 8.08
CA ASN A 487 -31.76 10.45 8.09
C ASN A 487 -32.15 9.02 7.70
N GLU A 488 -31.55 8.47 6.66
CA GLU A 488 -31.79 7.09 6.20
C GLU A 488 -31.41 6.06 7.28
N ILE A 489 -30.24 6.20 7.91
CA ILE A 489 -29.79 5.28 8.99
C ILE A 489 -30.75 5.33 10.18
N ILE A 490 -31.09 6.52 10.69
CA ILE A 490 -31.96 6.67 11.86
C ILE A 490 -33.36 6.11 11.61
N ASN A 491 -33.88 6.29 10.41
CA ASN A 491 -35.23 5.84 10.07
C ASN A 491 -35.33 4.33 9.74
N LYS A 492 -34.26 3.73 9.19
CA LYS A 492 -34.31 2.36 8.68
C LYS A 492 -33.59 1.34 9.56
N VAL A 493 -32.65 1.77 10.40
CA VAL A 493 -31.83 0.87 11.22
C VAL A 493 -32.32 0.88 12.67
N LYS A 494 -33.04 -0.17 13.07
CA LYS A 494 -33.46 -0.34 14.46
C LYS A 494 -32.25 -0.50 15.38
N GLY A 495 -32.22 0.25 16.48
CA GLY A 495 -31.12 0.24 17.45
C GLY A 495 -30.13 1.40 17.27
N VAL A 496 -30.39 2.33 16.33
CA VAL A 496 -29.60 3.54 16.10
C VAL A 496 -30.48 4.78 16.15
N ASN A 497 -30.12 5.74 17.00
CA ASN A 497 -30.82 7.04 17.09
C ASN A 497 -29.89 8.25 16.92
N ARG A 498 -28.62 8.04 16.59
CA ARG A 498 -27.63 9.11 16.40
C ARG A 498 -26.55 8.71 15.42
N VAL A 499 -26.20 9.65 14.52
CA VAL A 499 -25.10 9.52 13.58
C VAL A 499 -24.08 10.61 13.83
N CYS A 500 -22.81 10.26 13.92
CA CYS A 500 -21.67 11.16 14.06
C CYS A 500 -20.75 11.00 12.84
N TYR A 501 -19.85 11.96 12.59
CA TYR A 501 -18.80 11.84 11.59
C TYR A 501 -17.42 12.00 12.24
N ASP A 502 -16.50 11.08 11.99
CA ASP A 502 -15.14 11.12 12.50
C ASP A 502 -14.24 11.94 11.57
N ILE A 503 -13.77 13.08 12.06
CA ILE A 503 -12.92 14.07 11.37
C ILE A 503 -11.44 13.99 11.79
N SER A 504 -10.98 12.83 12.26
CA SER A 504 -9.61 12.64 12.71
C SER A 504 -8.70 12.21 11.56
N SER A 505 -7.50 12.81 11.46
CA SER A 505 -6.46 12.41 10.51
C SER A 505 -5.55 11.32 11.08
N LYS A 506 -4.85 10.60 10.22
CA LYS A 506 -3.80 9.66 10.60
C LYS A 506 -2.43 10.19 10.14
N PRO A 507 -1.44 10.40 11.02
CA PRO A 507 -1.57 10.41 12.48
C PRO A 507 -2.37 11.62 13.01
N PRO A 508 -2.79 11.70 14.29
CA PRO A 508 -2.47 10.76 15.36
C PRO A 508 -3.41 9.55 15.48
N SER A 509 -4.61 9.61 14.89
CA SER A 509 -5.53 8.47 14.95
C SER A 509 -5.16 7.38 13.91
N THR A 510 -5.89 6.26 13.95
CA THR A 510 -5.82 5.19 12.95
C THR A 510 -6.99 5.32 11.96
N ILE A 511 -6.97 4.55 10.87
CA ILE A 511 -8.09 4.51 9.93
C ILE A 511 -9.25 3.75 10.55
N GLU A 512 -8.99 2.53 11.04
CA GLU A 512 -9.97 1.76 11.82
C GLU A 512 -9.96 2.20 13.29
N TRP A 513 -11.07 2.00 14.01
CA TRP A 513 -11.20 2.41 15.40
C TRP A 513 -10.64 1.39 16.40
N GLU A 514 -10.67 0.10 16.05
CA GLU A 514 -10.08 -1.00 16.84
C GLU A 514 -9.04 -1.81 16.04
#